data_72bd02b59b01ddfcfefabd5c799a5fa6
#
_entry.id   72bd02b59b01ddfcfefabd5c799a5fa6
#
_cell.length_a   1.000
_cell.length_b   1.000
_cell.length_c   1.000
_cell.angle_alpha   90.00
_cell.angle_beta   90.00
_cell.angle_gamma   90.00
#
_symmetry.space_group_name_H-M   'P 1'
#
loop_
_entity.id
_entity.type
_entity.pdbx_description
1 polymer ?
#
loop_
_entity_poly.entity_id
_entity_poly.type
_entity_poly.pdbx_seq_one_letter_code
_entity_poly.pdbx_strand_id
1 'polypeptide(L)'
;MRNVFYLLLLVVMLAGCKSTKNITSSVPVAEPCYLSSKLQLTIPSGSDGSITTGGTMKMKGGERVQLSILMPILRTEIARLEITPDEVLLIDRMNKRYVRASRKELDDILPKDARFSKLEKLLLSASRPEGKAELSGKELGIPSLERAKVRLYDFSSKEFAMTPTEISDRYTQVP
;
A
#
# COMPACT_ATOMS: atom_id res chain seq x y z
N MET A 1 -71.22 -6.19 -1.69
CA MET A 1 -70.26 -7.08 -2.40
C MET A 1 -69.02 -6.32 -2.93
N ARG A 2 -69.21 -5.08 -3.42
CA ARG A 2 -68.10 -4.29 -3.99
C ARG A 2 -67.01 -3.92 -2.98
N ASN A 3 -67.37 -3.65 -1.72
CA ASN A 3 -66.40 -3.28 -0.65
C ASN A 3 -65.57 -4.46 -0.13
N VAL A 4 -66.14 -5.70 -0.20
CA VAL A 4 -65.42 -6.91 0.21
C VAL A 4 -64.32 -7.27 -0.80
N PHE A 5 -64.52 -6.96 -2.09
CA PHE A 5 -63.56 -7.18 -3.14
C PHE A 5 -62.32 -6.27 -2.99
N TYR A 6 -62.53 -4.99 -2.59
CA TYR A 6 -61.39 -4.09 -2.33
C TYR A 6 -60.64 -4.46 -1.07
N LEU A 7 -61.33 -5.00 -0.05
CA LEU A 7 -60.64 -5.46 1.16
C LEU A 7 -59.79 -6.71 0.89
N LEU A 8 -60.27 -7.62 0.05
CA LEU A 8 -59.53 -8.81 -0.37
C LEU A 8 -58.33 -8.45 -1.23
N LEU A 9 -58.44 -7.45 -2.09
CA LEU A 9 -57.34 -6.97 -2.93
C LEU A 9 -56.26 -6.27 -2.08
N LEU A 10 -56.66 -5.56 -1.01
CA LEU A 10 -55.71 -4.93 -0.08
C LEU A 10 -54.92 -5.96 0.73
N VAL A 11 -55.54 -7.07 1.14
CA VAL A 11 -54.85 -8.14 1.89
C VAL A 11 -53.85 -8.87 1.02
N VAL A 12 -54.10 -9.03 -0.29
CA VAL A 12 -53.15 -9.67 -1.22
C VAL A 12 -51.89 -8.78 -1.43
N MET A 13 -52.05 -7.48 -1.38
CA MET A 13 -50.88 -6.55 -1.50
C MET A 13 -50.01 -6.51 -0.25
N LEU A 14 -50.49 -6.95 0.91
CA LEU A 14 -49.71 -7.04 2.16
C LEU A 14 -48.95 -8.37 2.30
N ALA A 15 -49.21 -9.36 1.43
CA ALA A 15 -48.42 -10.57 1.30
C ALA A 15 -47.13 -10.30 0.51
N GLY A 16 -46.56 -9.10 0.66
CA GLY A 16 -45.29 -8.69 0.09
C GLY A 16 -44.18 -9.59 0.59
N CYS A 17 -43.48 -10.17 -0.34
CA CYS A 17 -42.33 -11.04 -0.28
C CYS A 17 -41.50 -10.83 0.98
N LYS A 18 -41.57 -11.75 1.92
CA LYS A 18 -40.44 -12.07 2.77
C LYS A 18 -39.33 -12.63 1.85
N SER A 19 -38.52 -11.73 1.32
CA SER A 19 -37.22 -12.09 0.77
C SER A 19 -36.44 -12.68 1.94
N THR A 20 -36.40 -13.99 1.98
CA THR A 20 -35.48 -14.74 2.84
C THR A 20 -34.10 -14.40 2.31
N LYS A 21 -33.48 -13.36 2.86
CA LYS A 21 -32.03 -13.17 2.75
C LYS A 21 -31.43 -14.42 3.42
N ASN A 22 -31.07 -15.39 2.60
CA ASN A 22 -30.08 -16.36 2.99
C ASN A 22 -28.85 -15.54 3.38
N ILE A 23 -28.67 -15.39 4.69
CA ILE A 23 -27.43 -14.93 5.28
C ILE A 23 -26.48 -16.11 5.16
N THR A 24 -26.04 -16.38 3.93
CA THR A 24 -24.75 -16.97 3.73
C THR A 24 -23.81 -15.87 4.22
N SER A 25 -23.21 -16.08 5.38
CA SER A 25 -22.13 -15.26 5.92
C SER A 25 -20.90 -15.42 5.02
N SER A 26 -21.01 -14.93 3.80
CA SER A 26 -19.83 -14.53 3.04
C SER A 26 -19.28 -13.33 3.79
N VAL A 27 -18.22 -13.53 4.55
CA VAL A 27 -17.32 -12.46 4.96
C VAL A 27 -17.14 -11.64 3.70
N PRO A 28 -17.48 -10.33 3.68
CA PRO A 28 -17.23 -9.52 2.50
C PRO A 28 -15.73 -9.60 2.27
N VAL A 29 -15.33 -10.29 1.20
CA VAL A 29 -13.97 -10.19 0.70
C VAL A 29 -13.84 -8.72 0.33
N ALA A 30 -13.15 -7.97 1.18
CA ALA A 30 -12.91 -6.57 0.94
C ALA A 30 -12.25 -6.48 -0.43
N GLU A 31 -12.89 -5.75 -1.36
CA GLU A 31 -12.30 -5.53 -2.68
C GLU A 31 -10.88 -5.00 -2.48
N PRO A 32 -9.89 -5.52 -3.21
CA PRO A 32 -8.51 -5.10 -3.03
C PRO A 32 -8.42 -3.59 -3.26
N CYS A 33 -7.96 -2.89 -2.25
CA CYS A 33 -7.74 -1.45 -2.33
C CYS A 33 -6.45 -1.20 -3.12
N TYR A 34 -6.57 -0.53 -4.27
CA TYR A 34 -5.42 -0.10 -5.06
C TYR A 34 -5.09 1.36 -4.78
N LEU A 35 -3.82 1.65 -4.59
CA LEU A 35 -3.31 3.01 -4.46
C LEU A 35 -1.98 3.14 -5.16
N SER A 36 -1.85 4.12 -6.04
CA SER A 36 -0.57 4.49 -6.65
C SER A 36 -0.31 5.97 -6.50
N SER A 37 0.95 6.35 -6.46
CA SER A 37 1.38 7.75 -6.45
C SER A 37 2.77 7.92 -7.04
N LYS A 38 3.12 9.15 -7.38
CA LYS A 38 4.51 9.55 -7.51
C LYS A 38 5.10 9.81 -6.13
N LEU A 39 6.40 9.64 -6.00
CA LEU A 39 7.14 9.95 -4.78
C LEU A 39 8.35 10.83 -5.09
N GLN A 40 8.71 11.63 -4.11
CA GLN A 40 9.97 12.37 -4.04
C GLN A 40 10.65 11.97 -2.74
N LEU A 41 11.86 11.42 -2.85
CA LEU A 41 12.69 11.06 -1.71
C LEU A 41 13.79 12.09 -1.55
N THR A 42 13.89 12.69 -0.38
CA THR A 42 14.95 13.62 -0.01
C THR A 42 15.76 13.04 1.14
N ILE A 43 17.05 12.81 0.92
CA ILE A 43 17.98 12.26 1.90
C ILE A 43 19.02 13.34 2.22
N PRO A 44 19.21 13.71 3.48
CA PRO A 44 20.30 14.61 3.88
C PRO A 44 21.67 14.01 3.52
N SER A 45 22.54 14.82 2.95
CA SER A 45 23.88 14.42 2.55
C SER A 45 24.89 15.45 3.08
N GLY A 46 25.80 15.01 3.95
CA GLY A 46 26.77 15.91 4.58
C GLY A 46 26.15 16.92 5.56
N SER A 47 26.89 18.01 5.82
CA SER A 47 26.49 19.04 6.81
C SER A 47 25.32 19.90 6.31
N ASP A 48 25.28 20.27 5.04
CA ASP A 48 24.34 21.26 4.50
C ASP A 48 23.67 20.84 3.17
N GLY A 49 23.91 19.60 2.71
CA GLY A 49 23.39 19.10 1.43
C GLY A 49 22.21 18.16 1.58
N SER A 50 21.44 18.00 0.50
CA SER A 50 20.44 16.93 0.38
C SER A 50 20.43 16.40 -1.04
N ILE A 51 20.21 15.08 -1.16
CA ILE A 51 19.99 14.41 -2.44
C ILE A 51 18.50 14.20 -2.58
N THR A 52 17.93 14.70 -3.67
CA THR A 52 16.52 14.52 -3.97
C THR A 52 16.37 13.69 -5.23
N THR A 53 15.56 12.65 -5.16
CA THR A 53 15.24 11.78 -6.29
C THR A 53 13.75 11.51 -6.36
N GLY A 54 13.27 11.18 -7.56
CA GLY A 54 11.87 10.83 -7.80
C GLY A 54 11.66 9.33 -7.80
N GLY A 55 10.39 8.93 -7.81
CA GLY A 55 10.01 7.54 -7.89
C GLY A 55 8.51 7.33 -8.01
N THR A 56 8.08 6.10 -7.79
CA THR A 56 6.67 5.71 -7.76
C THR A 56 6.38 4.82 -6.57
N MET A 57 5.18 4.92 -6.04
CA MET A 57 4.62 4.02 -5.05
C MET A 57 3.41 3.32 -5.64
N LYS A 58 3.30 2.01 -5.41
CA LYS A 58 2.13 1.18 -5.73
C LYS A 58 1.78 0.36 -4.51
N MET A 59 0.50 0.28 -4.17
CA MET A 59 -0.01 -0.53 -3.07
C MET A 59 -1.23 -1.31 -3.54
N LYS A 60 -1.24 -2.60 -3.25
CA LYS A 60 -2.42 -3.46 -3.28
C LYS A 60 -2.73 -3.85 -1.84
N GLY A 61 -3.84 -3.37 -1.32
CA GLY A 61 -4.22 -3.49 0.09
C GLY A 61 -4.25 -4.94 0.56
N GLY A 62 -3.74 -5.18 1.78
CA GLY A 62 -3.61 -6.52 2.36
C GLY A 62 -2.50 -7.39 1.76
N GLU A 63 -1.87 -6.97 0.65
CA GLU A 63 -0.96 -7.84 -0.10
C GLU A 63 0.45 -7.26 -0.21
N ARG A 64 0.60 -6.06 -0.77
CA ARG A 64 1.93 -5.56 -1.15
C ARG A 64 2.01 -4.06 -1.33
N VAL A 65 3.14 -3.50 -0.94
CA VAL A 65 3.57 -2.14 -1.27
C VAL A 65 4.88 -2.21 -2.02
N GLN A 66 4.99 -1.52 -3.16
CA GLN A 66 6.22 -1.38 -3.94
C GLN A 66 6.59 0.09 -4.06
N LEU A 67 7.83 0.42 -3.71
CA LEU A 67 8.44 1.73 -3.91
C LEU A 67 9.58 1.58 -4.91
N SER A 68 9.51 2.29 -6.03
CA SER A 68 10.56 2.33 -7.04
C SER A 68 11.23 3.69 -7.02
N ILE A 69 12.54 3.71 -6.78
CA ILE A 69 13.36 4.93 -6.78
C ILE A 69 14.04 5.05 -8.15
N LEU A 70 13.92 6.22 -8.75
CA LEU A 70 14.39 6.48 -10.11
C LEU A 70 15.62 7.37 -10.08
N MET A 71 16.57 7.08 -10.97
CA MET A 71 17.72 7.97 -11.19
C MET A 71 17.22 9.33 -11.69
N PRO A 72 17.72 10.44 -11.14
CA PRO A 72 17.46 11.75 -11.70
C PRO A 72 17.84 11.78 -13.20
N ILE A 73 17.09 12.52 -14.02
CA ILE A 73 17.29 12.70 -15.46
C ILE A 73 16.93 11.45 -16.28
N LEU A 74 17.61 10.33 -16.11
CA LEU A 74 17.43 9.12 -16.92
C LEU A 74 16.15 8.35 -16.55
N ARG A 75 15.60 8.59 -15.37
CA ARG A 75 14.39 7.93 -14.84
C ARG A 75 14.44 6.39 -14.82
N THR A 76 15.64 5.83 -14.89
CA THR A 76 15.88 4.39 -14.72
C THR A 76 15.73 4.03 -13.25
N GLU A 77 15.09 2.89 -12.95
CA GLU A 77 14.96 2.40 -11.58
C GLU A 77 16.34 1.99 -11.03
N ILE A 78 16.75 2.64 -9.94
CA ILE A 78 18.03 2.39 -9.26
C ILE A 78 17.87 1.54 -8.01
N ALA A 79 16.70 1.62 -7.37
CA ALA A 79 16.36 0.80 -6.21
C ALA A 79 14.87 0.50 -6.17
N ARG A 80 14.52 -0.65 -5.61
CA ARG A 80 13.14 -1.04 -5.33
C ARG A 80 13.03 -1.59 -3.93
N LEU A 81 12.03 -1.11 -3.21
CA LEU A 81 11.61 -1.66 -1.94
C LEU A 81 10.23 -2.31 -2.14
N GLU A 82 10.12 -3.58 -1.79
CA GLU A 82 8.86 -4.32 -1.77
C GLU A 82 8.58 -4.78 -0.35
N ILE A 83 7.39 -4.52 0.13
CA ILE A 83 6.95 -4.85 1.49
C ILE A 83 5.66 -5.65 1.38
N THR A 84 5.64 -6.80 2.02
CA THR A 84 4.46 -7.65 2.20
C THR A 84 4.20 -7.86 3.70
N PRO A 85 3.10 -8.49 4.11
CA PRO A 85 2.90 -8.86 5.51
C PRO A 85 4.02 -9.74 6.08
N ASP A 86 4.68 -10.55 5.23
CA ASP A 86 5.59 -11.63 5.64
C ASP A 86 7.06 -11.29 5.44
N GLU A 87 7.39 -10.39 4.52
CA GLU A 87 8.78 -10.08 4.18
C GLU A 87 8.97 -8.65 3.67
N VAL A 88 10.21 -8.20 3.71
CA VAL A 88 10.70 -7.00 3.05
C VAL A 88 11.81 -7.37 2.10
N LEU A 89 11.74 -6.88 0.88
CA LEU A 89 12.74 -7.05 -0.17
C LEU A 89 13.24 -5.69 -0.63
N LEU A 90 14.53 -5.41 -0.44
CA LEU A 90 15.20 -4.23 -0.98
C LEU A 90 16.16 -4.65 -2.08
N ILE A 91 16.03 -4.07 -3.25
CA ILE A 91 16.88 -4.33 -4.40
C ILE A 91 17.66 -3.06 -4.75
N ASP A 92 18.98 -3.15 -4.73
CA ASP A 92 19.91 -2.16 -5.27
C ASP A 92 20.32 -2.59 -6.70
N ARG A 93 19.71 -1.92 -7.69
CA ARG A 93 19.98 -2.27 -9.09
C ARG A 93 21.31 -1.76 -9.60
N MET A 94 21.86 -0.73 -8.97
CA MET A 94 23.14 -0.15 -9.35
C MET A 94 24.28 -1.12 -9.02
N ASN A 95 24.25 -1.69 -7.82
CA ASN A 95 25.28 -2.60 -7.34
C ASN A 95 24.91 -4.08 -7.53
N LYS A 96 23.75 -4.38 -8.13
CA LYS A 96 23.24 -5.76 -8.31
C LYS A 96 23.20 -6.54 -7.00
N ARG A 97 22.67 -5.93 -5.97
CA ARG A 97 22.53 -6.52 -4.63
C ARG A 97 21.09 -6.47 -4.17
N TYR A 98 20.75 -7.36 -3.26
CA TYR A 98 19.45 -7.31 -2.60
C TYR A 98 19.56 -7.76 -1.15
N VAL A 99 18.64 -7.25 -0.34
CA VAL A 99 18.36 -7.70 1.02
C VAL A 99 16.95 -8.27 1.03
N ARG A 100 16.81 -9.47 1.56
CA ARG A 100 15.50 -10.08 1.82
C ARG A 100 15.44 -10.44 3.30
N ALA A 101 14.49 -9.89 4.00
CA ALA A 101 14.29 -10.14 5.42
C ALA A 101 12.85 -10.59 5.67
N SER A 102 12.71 -11.73 6.33
CA SER A 102 11.42 -12.23 6.80
C SER A 102 10.88 -11.38 7.94
N ARG A 103 9.59 -11.47 8.23
CA ARG A 103 8.96 -10.76 9.34
C ARG A 103 9.66 -11.02 10.68
N LYS A 104 10.10 -12.25 10.93
CA LYS A 104 10.81 -12.63 12.16
C LYS A 104 12.13 -11.88 12.33
N GLU A 105 12.92 -11.79 11.25
CA GLU A 105 14.19 -11.05 11.24
C GLU A 105 13.99 -9.56 11.43
N LEU A 106 12.89 -9.02 10.89
CA LEU A 106 12.55 -7.61 11.04
C LEU A 106 12.04 -7.25 12.45
N ASP A 107 11.42 -8.17 13.16
CA ASP A 107 10.90 -7.94 14.51
C ASP A 107 12.01 -7.64 15.52
N ASP A 108 13.25 -8.06 15.25
CA ASP A 108 14.43 -7.78 16.07
C ASP A 108 15.04 -6.40 15.78
N ILE A 109 14.79 -5.85 14.59
CA ILE A 109 15.43 -4.61 14.08
C ILE A 109 14.45 -3.44 14.11
N LEU A 110 13.18 -3.68 13.76
CA LEU A 110 12.16 -2.65 13.64
C LEU A 110 11.37 -2.47 14.94
N PRO A 111 10.81 -1.28 15.17
CA PRO A 111 9.87 -1.08 16.27
C PRO A 111 8.72 -2.11 16.22
N LYS A 112 8.30 -2.61 17.39
CA LYS A 112 7.23 -3.63 17.51
C LYS A 112 5.90 -3.24 16.83
N ASP A 113 5.70 -1.96 16.61
CA ASP A 113 4.52 -1.39 15.94
C ASP A 113 4.71 -1.18 14.43
N ALA A 114 5.89 -1.47 13.86
CA ALA A 114 6.16 -1.40 12.43
C ALA A 114 5.49 -2.56 11.69
N ARG A 115 4.16 -2.50 11.55
CA ARG A 115 3.36 -3.53 10.89
C ARG A 115 2.92 -3.07 9.50
N PHE A 116 2.78 -4.04 8.57
CA PHE A 116 2.27 -3.79 7.23
C PHE A 116 0.94 -3.01 7.23
N SER A 117 -0.02 -3.41 8.08
CA SER A 117 -1.30 -2.72 8.22
C SER A 117 -1.18 -1.26 8.69
N LYS A 118 -0.13 -0.92 9.45
CA LYS A 118 0.14 0.48 9.86
C LYS A 118 0.66 1.28 8.67
N LEU A 119 1.55 0.70 7.87
CA LEU A 119 2.03 1.33 6.63
C LEU A 119 0.88 1.59 5.66
N GLU A 120 -0.01 0.62 5.44
CA GLU A 120 -1.20 0.82 4.61
C GLU A 120 -2.07 1.97 5.08
N LYS A 121 -2.41 2.00 6.37
CA LYS A 121 -3.20 3.09 6.96
C LYS A 121 -2.53 4.45 6.77
N LEU A 122 -1.21 4.50 6.91
CA LEU A 122 -0.42 5.72 6.69
C LEU A 122 -0.51 6.19 5.24
N LEU A 123 -0.32 5.29 4.27
CA LEU A 123 -0.40 5.59 2.84
C LEU A 123 -1.81 6.02 2.43
N LEU A 124 -2.84 5.33 2.91
CA LEU A 124 -4.23 5.70 2.67
C LEU A 124 -4.59 7.05 3.32
N SER A 125 -4.05 7.34 4.49
CA SER A 125 -4.23 8.66 5.13
C SER A 125 -3.55 9.76 4.32
N ALA A 126 -2.33 9.52 3.81
CA ALA A 126 -1.59 10.47 2.99
C ALA A 126 -2.30 10.78 1.66
N SER A 127 -3.08 9.85 1.12
CA SER A 127 -3.82 10.03 -0.15
C SER A 127 -5.08 10.89 -0.02
N ARG A 128 -5.54 11.19 1.19
CA ARG A 128 -6.72 12.05 1.40
C ARG A 128 -6.38 13.52 1.10
N PRO A 129 -7.35 14.33 0.66
CA PRO A 129 -7.12 15.75 0.35
C PRO A 129 -6.49 16.54 1.50
N GLU A 130 -6.84 16.22 2.75
CA GLU A 130 -6.31 16.83 3.97
C GLU A 130 -5.18 16.01 4.60
N GLY A 131 -4.73 14.96 3.91
CA GLY A 131 -3.72 14.04 4.40
C GLY A 131 -2.33 14.65 4.39
N LYS A 132 -1.49 14.22 5.34
CA LYS A 132 -0.07 14.58 5.36
C LYS A 132 0.66 13.79 4.28
N ALA A 133 0.92 14.42 3.13
CA ALA A 133 1.57 13.80 1.99
C ALA A 133 3.12 13.71 2.13
N GLU A 134 3.71 14.35 3.14
CA GLU A 134 5.14 14.25 3.45
C GLU A 134 5.33 13.43 4.73
N LEU A 135 6.08 12.33 4.60
CA LEU A 135 6.37 11.36 5.64
C LEU A 135 7.88 11.37 5.94
N SER A 136 8.25 11.40 7.22
CA SER A 136 9.65 11.24 7.64
C SER A 136 9.99 9.74 7.76
N GLY A 137 11.29 9.42 7.69
CA GLY A 137 11.74 8.05 7.95
C GLY A 137 11.35 7.53 9.33
N LYS A 138 11.23 8.41 10.32
CA LYS A 138 10.71 8.07 11.65
C LYS A 138 9.25 7.61 11.59
N GLU A 139 8.39 8.30 10.86
CA GLU A 139 6.97 7.91 10.68
C GLU A 139 6.83 6.61 9.90
N LEU A 140 7.76 6.35 8.99
CA LEU A 140 7.84 5.08 8.24
C LEU A 140 8.43 3.94 9.08
N GLY A 141 8.90 4.20 10.29
CA GLY A 141 9.49 3.19 11.17
C GLY A 141 10.91 2.78 10.76
N ILE A 142 11.65 3.63 10.05
CA ILE A 142 13.02 3.35 9.59
C ILE A 142 13.99 4.27 10.34
N PRO A 143 14.55 3.84 11.50
CA PRO A 143 15.41 4.69 12.33
C PRO A 143 16.65 5.22 11.60
N SER A 144 17.27 4.42 10.75
CA SER A 144 18.44 4.80 9.95
C SER A 144 18.15 5.92 8.93
N LEU A 145 16.90 6.15 8.59
CA LEU A 145 16.44 7.18 7.67
C LEU A 145 15.60 8.27 8.36
N GLU A 146 15.78 8.50 9.65
CA GLU A 146 14.97 9.44 10.44
C GLU A 146 14.89 10.84 9.80
N ARG A 147 15.98 11.30 9.21
CA ARG A 147 16.08 12.61 8.53
C ARG A 147 15.63 12.59 7.07
N ALA A 148 15.39 11.41 6.50
CA ALA A 148 14.87 11.30 5.14
C ALA A 148 13.40 11.72 5.11
N LYS A 149 13.00 12.33 4.00
CA LYS A 149 11.62 12.75 3.75
C LYS A 149 11.11 12.09 2.48
N VAL A 150 9.94 11.51 2.57
CA VAL A 150 9.21 10.96 1.43
C VAL A 150 7.97 11.80 1.22
N ARG A 151 7.88 12.49 0.10
CA ARG A 151 6.69 13.22 -0.32
C ARG A 151 5.95 12.41 -1.37
N LEU A 152 4.67 12.12 -1.11
CA LEU A 152 3.78 11.42 -2.04
C LEU A 152 2.86 12.44 -2.73
N TYR A 153 2.61 12.25 -4.02
CA TYR A 153 1.76 13.14 -4.79
C TYR A 153 1.22 12.42 -6.04
N ASP A 154 0.24 13.01 -6.71
CA ASP A 154 -0.39 12.45 -7.92
C ASP A 154 -0.99 11.06 -7.64
N PHE A 155 -1.87 11.00 -6.64
CA PHE A 155 -2.50 9.77 -6.20
C PHE A 155 -3.55 9.27 -7.19
N SER A 156 -3.64 7.94 -7.32
CA SER A 156 -4.66 7.26 -8.11
C SER A 156 -5.09 5.97 -7.42
N SER A 157 -6.38 5.70 -7.40
CA SER A 157 -6.98 4.45 -6.91
C SER A 157 -7.40 3.49 -8.02
N LYS A 158 -6.98 3.77 -9.26
CA LYS A 158 -7.26 2.87 -10.39
C LYS A 158 -6.55 1.53 -10.18
N GLU A 159 -7.24 0.45 -10.52
CA GLU A 159 -6.67 -0.89 -10.52
C GLU A 159 -5.47 -0.99 -11.45
N PHE A 160 -4.46 -1.75 -11.04
CA PHE A 160 -3.26 -2.06 -11.82
C PHE A 160 -2.75 -3.46 -11.53
N ALA A 161 -2.07 -4.06 -12.50
CA ALA A 161 -1.38 -5.33 -12.28
C ALA A 161 -0.17 -5.10 -11.36
N MET A 162 -0.03 -5.96 -10.33
CA MET A 162 1.09 -5.97 -9.42
C MET A 162 1.58 -7.42 -9.24
N THR A 163 2.79 -7.68 -9.65
CA THR A 163 3.44 -8.98 -9.51
C THR A 163 4.58 -8.91 -8.50
N PRO A 164 4.91 -10.01 -7.82
CA PRO A 164 6.13 -10.11 -7.03
C PRO A 164 7.35 -9.71 -7.86
N THR A 165 8.30 -9.04 -7.22
CA THR A 165 9.54 -8.69 -7.91
C THR A 165 10.42 -9.91 -8.02
N GLU A 166 10.74 -10.33 -9.25
CA GLU A 166 11.70 -11.38 -9.53
C GLU A 166 13.12 -10.85 -9.42
N ILE A 167 13.99 -11.65 -8.80
CA ILE A 167 15.41 -11.35 -8.65
C ILE A 167 16.17 -12.23 -9.65
N SER A 168 16.92 -11.59 -10.54
CA SER A 168 17.79 -12.31 -11.47
C SER A 168 18.99 -12.91 -10.73
N ASP A 169 19.51 -14.06 -11.24
CA ASP A 169 20.70 -14.72 -10.72
C ASP A 169 21.98 -13.85 -10.72
N ARG A 170 21.91 -12.69 -11.39
CA ARG A 170 23.01 -11.71 -11.42
C ARG A 170 23.10 -10.87 -10.14
N TYR A 171 22.13 -11.00 -9.23
CA TYR A 171 22.10 -10.25 -7.98
C TYR A 171 22.62 -11.09 -6.83
N THR A 172 23.39 -10.47 -5.97
CA THR A 172 23.93 -11.11 -4.77
C THR A 172 23.11 -10.69 -3.55
N GLN A 173 22.66 -11.65 -2.76
CA GLN A 173 22.06 -11.37 -1.48
C GLN A 173 23.12 -10.86 -0.51
N VAL A 174 22.81 -9.79 0.18
CA VAL A 174 23.61 -9.25 1.29
C VAL A 174 22.82 -9.37 2.58
N PRO A 175 23.52 -9.55 3.72
CA PRO A 175 22.88 -9.67 5.03
C PRO A 175 22.16 -8.38 5.42
#